data_bf1e02ebd18f09deefe5bef3cc45a12f
#
_entry.id   bf1e02ebd18f09deefe5bef3cc45a12f
#
_cell.length_a   1.000
_cell.length_b   1.000
_cell.length_c   1.000
_cell.angle_alpha   90.00
_cell.angle_beta   90.00
_cell.angle_gamma   90.00
#
_symmetry.space_group_name_H-M   'P 1'
#
loop_
_entity.id
_entity.type
_entity.pdbx_description
1 polymer ?
#
loop_
_entity_poly.entity_id
_entity_poly.type
_entity_poly.pdbx_seq_one_letter_code
_entity_poly.pdbx_strand_id
1 'polypeptide(L)'
;MNKLKIVFMGTPDFAVGCLDFLINSNHEIKAVITAPDRAAGRGKKIIQSEVKKYAINNSIKLLQPINLKNEKFINELKLINADIFVVVAFRMLPKTVWEIPEKGTINLHASLLPQLRGAAPIHWAIINGLSETGVTTFFINEKIDFGNIIEQSKLKINCKENTGQLYEKLKSRGSNLLVSTLKIIEKNDFKSIKQTNSEKLLIAPKLNKNNTRIDWKNSGQSIFNLIRGLSPYPSAWTKDEKSNKILKIFEVIFHKEKNSKENLSGTIIIKNNTIKIITYDGFLEVLELQLEGKKRMSYLEFINGYKNFHYQRLS
;
A
#
# COMPACT_ATOMS: atom_id res chain seq x y z
N MET A 1 -16.59 27.99 -14.97
CA MET A 1 -15.68 27.20 -14.10
C MET A 1 -14.30 27.23 -14.72
N ASN A 2 -13.32 27.79 -14.03
CA ASN A 2 -11.94 27.88 -14.54
C ASN A 2 -11.26 26.51 -14.37
N LYS A 3 -10.83 25.90 -15.48
CA LYS A 3 -10.07 24.65 -15.46
C LYS A 3 -8.78 24.83 -14.66
N LEU A 4 -8.56 24.03 -13.62
CA LEU A 4 -7.29 23.99 -12.91
C LEU A 4 -6.20 23.38 -13.79
N LYS A 5 -5.04 24.03 -13.84
CA LYS A 5 -3.80 23.49 -14.41
C LYS A 5 -3.08 22.67 -13.35
N ILE A 6 -2.92 21.38 -13.60
CA ILE A 6 -2.42 20.43 -12.62
C ILE A 6 -1.06 19.86 -13.04
N VAL A 7 -0.12 19.82 -12.11
CA VAL A 7 1.02 18.90 -12.19
C VAL A 7 0.73 17.71 -11.29
N PHE A 8 0.73 16.51 -11.88
CA PHE A 8 0.51 15.26 -11.17
C PHE A 8 1.82 14.56 -10.83
N MET A 9 1.96 14.06 -9.59
CA MET A 9 3.15 13.36 -9.12
C MET A 9 2.77 12.01 -8.54
N GLY A 10 3.26 10.92 -9.15
CA GLY A 10 2.94 9.57 -8.71
C GLY A 10 3.89 8.52 -9.28
N THR A 11 3.84 7.30 -8.74
CA THR A 11 4.74 6.22 -9.19
C THR A 11 4.01 4.89 -9.45
N PRO A 12 3.26 4.29 -8.50
CA PRO A 12 2.66 2.96 -8.66
C PRO A 12 1.32 3.02 -9.41
N ASP A 13 0.76 1.85 -9.66
CA ASP A 13 -0.55 1.66 -10.29
C ASP A 13 -1.70 2.40 -9.56
N PHE A 14 -1.63 2.51 -8.23
CA PHE A 14 -2.60 3.32 -7.48
C PHE A 14 -2.67 4.77 -8.00
N ALA A 15 -1.52 5.35 -8.31
CA ALA A 15 -1.45 6.70 -8.87
C ALA A 15 -1.97 6.76 -10.31
N VAL A 16 -1.81 5.68 -11.09
CA VAL A 16 -2.38 5.59 -12.46
C VAL A 16 -3.90 5.69 -12.41
N GLY A 17 -4.57 4.95 -11.51
CA GLY A 17 -6.02 5.05 -11.36
C GLY A 17 -6.50 6.47 -11.07
N CYS A 18 -5.78 7.20 -10.21
CA CYS A 18 -6.09 8.61 -9.92
C CYS A 18 -5.83 9.53 -11.12
N LEU A 19 -4.72 9.32 -11.82
CA LEU A 19 -4.36 10.12 -13.00
C LEU A 19 -5.38 9.94 -14.14
N ASP A 20 -5.84 8.70 -14.38
CA ASP A 20 -6.86 8.39 -15.36
C ASP A 20 -8.17 9.16 -15.10
N PHE A 21 -8.65 9.17 -13.85
CA PHE A 21 -9.83 9.95 -13.46
C PHE A 21 -9.62 11.46 -13.64
N LEU A 22 -8.42 11.98 -13.39
CA LEU A 22 -8.11 13.40 -13.56
C LEU A 22 -8.06 13.80 -15.03
N ILE A 23 -7.52 12.98 -15.92
CA ILE A 23 -7.49 13.25 -17.37
C ILE A 23 -8.90 13.31 -17.93
N ASN A 24 -9.79 12.43 -17.45
CA ASN A 24 -11.20 12.40 -17.85
C ASN A 24 -12.06 13.46 -17.14
N SER A 25 -11.46 14.29 -16.27
CA SER A 25 -12.12 15.42 -15.61
C SER A 25 -12.07 16.70 -16.45
N ASN A 26 -12.68 17.77 -15.95
CA ASN A 26 -12.63 19.08 -16.63
C ASN A 26 -11.31 19.84 -16.44
N HIS A 27 -10.33 19.28 -15.68
CA HIS A 27 -9.06 19.93 -15.40
C HIS A 27 -8.00 19.64 -16.47
N GLU A 28 -6.93 20.41 -16.49
CA GLU A 28 -5.84 20.28 -17.45
C GLU A 28 -4.58 19.71 -16.79
N ILE A 29 -4.14 18.54 -17.23
CA ILE A 29 -2.87 17.94 -16.77
C ILE A 29 -1.72 18.53 -17.58
N LYS A 30 -0.98 19.46 -17.01
CA LYS A 30 0.16 20.16 -17.67
C LYS A 30 1.40 19.29 -17.74
N ALA A 31 1.65 18.47 -16.74
CA ALA A 31 2.76 17.54 -16.70
C ALA A 31 2.53 16.43 -15.67
N VAL A 32 3.19 15.33 -15.87
CA VAL A 32 3.28 14.20 -14.94
C VAL A 32 4.72 14.02 -14.47
N ILE A 33 4.92 13.85 -13.17
CA ILE A 33 6.22 13.60 -12.57
C ILE A 33 6.21 12.21 -11.95
N THR A 34 7.21 11.40 -12.29
CA THR A 34 7.34 10.06 -11.72
C THR A 34 8.78 9.75 -11.34
N ALA A 35 8.98 8.62 -10.66
CA ALA A 35 10.31 8.15 -10.33
C ALA A 35 11.13 7.85 -11.61
N PRO A 36 12.45 8.08 -11.60
CA PRO A 36 13.32 7.65 -12.70
C PRO A 36 13.31 6.12 -12.85
N ASP A 37 13.59 5.66 -14.06
CA ASP A 37 13.73 4.24 -14.35
C ASP A 37 14.86 3.64 -13.51
N ARG A 38 14.69 2.41 -13.08
CA ARG A 38 15.66 1.71 -12.23
C ARG A 38 15.94 0.33 -12.76
N ALA A 39 17.20 -0.07 -12.74
CA ALA A 39 17.55 -1.45 -12.93
C ALA A 39 17.08 -2.28 -11.72
N ALA A 40 16.24 -3.30 -11.95
CA ALA A 40 15.71 -4.15 -10.88
C ALA A 40 15.61 -5.62 -11.31
N GLY A 41 15.48 -6.51 -10.34
CA GLY A 41 15.35 -7.95 -10.55
C GLY A 41 16.64 -8.66 -10.93
N ARG A 42 16.53 -9.99 -11.08
CA ARG A 42 17.63 -10.83 -11.61
C ARG A 42 17.83 -10.46 -13.09
N GLY A 43 19.04 -10.00 -13.44
CA GLY A 43 19.39 -9.55 -14.79
C GLY A 43 19.30 -8.03 -15.01
N LYS A 44 19.09 -7.22 -13.95
CA LYS A 44 19.13 -5.73 -13.98
C LYS A 44 18.32 -5.10 -15.13
N LYS A 45 17.17 -5.66 -15.46
CA LYS A 45 16.29 -5.07 -16.48
C LYS A 45 15.80 -3.70 -16.00
N ILE A 46 15.76 -2.72 -16.90
CA ILE A 46 15.21 -1.40 -16.62
C ILE A 46 13.71 -1.52 -16.41
N ILE A 47 13.25 -1.17 -15.21
CA ILE A 47 11.82 -1.13 -14.87
C ILE A 47 11.36 0.32 -14.89
N GLN A 48 10.34 0.59 -15.70
CA GLN A 48 9.62 1.85 -15.75
C GLN A 48 8.49 1.85 -14.71
N SER A 49 8.15 3.03 -14.17
CA SER A 49 6.97 3.17 -13.32
C SER A 49 5.69 3.00 -14.12
N GLU A 50 4.60 2.55 -13.48
CA GLU A 50 3.30 2.42 -14.14
C GLU A 50 2.78 3.78 -14.60
N VAL A 51 3.02 4.84 -13.82
CA VAL A 51 2.67 6.22 -14.19
C VAL A 51 3.44 6.68 -15.44
N LYS A 52 4.72 6.30 -15.62
CA LYS A 52 5.47 6.61 -16.85
C LYS A 52 4.84 5.98 -18.08
N LYS A 53 4.54 4.67 -18.00
CA LYS A 53 3.90 3.94 -19.10
C LYS A 53 2.59 4.61 -19.51
N TYR A 54 1.78 4.95 -18.51
CA TYR A 54 0.50 5.62 -18.72
C TYR A 54 0.66 7.01 -19.33
N ALA A 55 1.59 7.83 -18.83
CA ALA A 55 1.84 9.18 -19.37
C ALA A 55 2.31 9.17 -20.84
N ILE A 56 3.19 8.23 -21.18
CA ILE A 56 3.65 8.05 -22.58
C ILE A 56 2.49 7.66 -23.50
N ASN A 57 1.68 6.67 -23.10
CA ASN A 57 0.54 6.19 -23.88
C ASN A 57 -0.53 7.26 -24.12
N ASN A 58 -0.61 8.25 -23.22
CA ASN A 58 -1.56 9.37 -23.34
C ASN A 58 -0.90 10.68 -23.82
N SER A 59 0.34 10.63 -24.32
CA SER A 59 1.08 11.80 -24.84
C SER A 59 1.17 12.98 -23.86
N ILE A 60 1.29 12.70 -22.56
CA ILE A 60 1.37 13.71 -21.51
C ILE A 60 2.84 14.07 -21.26
N LYS A 61 3.14 15.36 -21.07
CA LYS A 61 4.49 15.82 -20.72
C LYS A 61 4.97 15.08 -19.46
N LEU A 62 6.11 14.39 -19.57
CA LEU A 62 6.68 13.54 -18.52
C LEU A 62 8.00 14.11 -18.01
N LEU A 63 8.15 14.21 -16.69
CA LEU A 63 9.40 14.56 -16.01
C LEU A 63 9.83 13.45 -15.06
N GLN A 64 11.12 13.10 -15.10
CA GLN A 64 11.70 12.04 -14.25
C GLN A 64 12.96 12.57 -13.50
N PRO A 65 12.83 13.54 -12.60
CA PRO A 65 13.99 14.11 -11.91
C PRO A 65 14.64 13.08 -10.98
N ILE A 66 15.96 12.89 -11.08
CA ILE A 66 16.73 12.09 -10.13
C ILE A 66 16.73 12.79 -8.77
N ASN A 67 17.03 14.09 -8.76
CA ASN A 67 17.03 14.92 -7.57
C ASN A 67 15.94 16.02 -7.66
N LEU A 68 14.98 15.97 -6.73
CA LEU A 68 13.91 16.97 -6.65
C LEU A 68 14.36 18.37 -6.24
N LYS A 69 15.58 18.52 -5.71
CA LYS A 69 16.17 19.81 -5.34
C LYS A 69 17.00 20.43 -6.48
N ASN A 70 17.05 19.78 -7.65
CA ASN A 70 17.81 20.30 -8.78
C ASN A 70 17.18 21.60 -9.31
N GLU A 71 17.97 22.66 -9.44
CA GLU A 71 17.50 24.00 -9.84
C GLU A 71 16.86 24.01 -11.24
N LYS A 72 17.42 23.26 -12.20
CA LYS A 72 16.85 23.16 -13.56
C LYS A 72 15.45 22.57 -13.50
N PHE A 73 15.26 21.53 -12.70
CA PHE A 73 13.95 20.90 -12.50
C PHE A 73 12.96 21.87 -11.81
N ILE A 74 13.39 22.59 -10.77
CA ILE A 74 12.55 23.58 -10.07
C ILE A 74 12.13 24.70 -11.02
N ASN A 75 13.07 25.20 -11.83
CA ASN A 75 12.78 26.24 -12.81
C ASN A 75 11.82 25.73 -13.91
N GLU A 76 12.00 24.50 -14.38
CA GLU A 76 11.06 23.90 -15.31
C GLU A 76 9.64 23.75 -14.71
N LEU A 77 9.53 23.36 -13.43
CA LEU A 77 8.23 23.30 -12.74
C LEU A 77 7.55 24.68 -12.63
N LYS A 78 8.31 25.73 -12.32
CA LYS A 78 7.79 27.10 -12.28
C LYS A 78 7.28 27.57 -13.64
N LEU A 79 7.99 27.25 -14.72
CA LEU A 79 7.60 27.59 -16.09
C LEU A 79 6.33 26.86 -16.56
N ILE A 80 6.00 25.70 -15.99
CA ILE A 80 4.74 25.00 -16.26
C ILE A 80 3.53 25.81 -15.79
N ASN A 81 3.71 26.68 -14.81
CA ASN A 81 2.69 27.58 -14.27
C ASN A 81 1.37 26.86 -13.94
N ALA A 82 1.49 25.82 -13.13
CA ALA A 82 0.34 25.05 -12.66
C ALA A 82 -0.32 25.70 -11.44
N ASP A 83 -1.63 25.66 -11.37
CA ASP A 83 -2.40 26.21 -10.25
C ASP A 83 -2.26 25.37 -8.97
N ILE A 84 -2.12 24.05 -9.13
CA ILE A 84 -2.07 23.10 -8.02
C ILE A 84 -1.19 21.89 -8.37
N PHE A 85 -0.52 21.34 -7.37
CA PHE A 85 0.14 20.03 -7.49
C PHE A 85 -0.68 18.95 -6.80
N VAL A 86 -0.80 17.80 -7.45
CA VAL A 86 -1.50 16.61 -6.94
C VAL A 86 -0.49 15.49 -6.77
N VAL A 87 -0.38 14.97 -5.55
CA VAL A 87 0.58 13.92 -5.19
C VAL A 87 -0.17 12.66 -4.80
N VAL A 88 0.19 11.53 -5.39
CA VAL A 88 -0.37 10.21 -5.08
C VAL A 88 0.74 9.17 -5.05
N ALA A 89 1.03 8.60 -3.88
CA ALA A 89 2.04 7.57 -3.71
C ALA A 89 3.38 7.94 -4.39
N PHE A 90 3.94 9.04 -3.98
CA PHE A 90 5.21 9.56 -4.48
C PHE A 90 6.25 9.68 -3.36
N ARG A 91 7.49 9.97 -3.72
CA ARG A 91 8.56 10.25 -2.76
C ARG A 91 8.34 11.59 -2.08
N MET A 92 8.93 11.79 -0.90
CA MET A 92 8.85 13.03 -0.13
C MET A 92 9.31 14.24 -0.97
N LEU A 93 8.49 15.29 -1.01
CA LEU A 93 8.77 16.52 -1.72
C LEU A 93 9.54 17.50 -0.83
N PRO A 94 10.60 18.15 -1.33
CA PRO A 94 11.21 19.26 -0.63
C PRO A 94 10.29 20.49 -0.65
N LYS A 95 10.47 21.37 0.34
CA LYS A 95 9.71 22.61 0.49
C LYS A 95 9.74 23.45 -0.78
N THR A 96 10.91 23.59 -1.38
CA THR A 96 11.14 24.32 -2.64
C THR A 96 10.32 23.81 -3.83
N VAL A 97 9.71 22.65 -3.74
CA VAL A 97 8.83 22.07 -4.78
C VAL A 97 7.37 22.22 -4.39
N TRP A 98 6.97 21.80 -3.17
CA TRP A 98 5.55 21.79 -2.83
C TRP A 98 4.96 23.18 -2.56
N GLU A 99 5.77 24.22 -2.39
CA GLU A 99 5.32 25.63 -2.29
C GLU A 99 5.18 26.35 -3.64
N ILE A 100 5.52 25.71 -4.77
CA ILE A 100 5.48 26.39 -6.08
C ILE A 100 4.06 26.79 -6.50
N PRO A 101 3.03 25.93 -6.44
CA PRO A 101 1.72 26.28 -6.96
C PRO A 101 0.94 27.18 -6.00
N GLU A 102 0.25 28.19 -6.56
CA GLU A 102 -0.52 29.17 -5.77
C GLU A 102 -1.61 28.54 -4.91
N LYS A 103 -2.32 27.52 -5.44
CA LYS A 103 -3.36 26.80 -4.71
C LYS A 103 -2.81 25.68 -3.82
N GLY A 104 -1.48 25.61 -3.68
CA GLY A 104 -0.80 24.63 -2.84
C GLY A 104 -0.65 23.25 -3.46
N THR A 105 -0.10 22.34 -2.68
CA THR A 105 0.13 20.95 -3.07
C THR A 105 -0.72 20.04 -2.19
N ILE A 106 -1.53 19.17 -2.79
CA ILE A 106 -2.36 18.20 -2.10
C ILE A 106 -1.82 16.79 -2.27
N ASN A 107 -2.03 15.95 -1.25
CA ASN A 107 -1.76 14.52 -1.33
C ASN A 107 -3.04 13.72 -1.09
N LEU A 108 -3.16 12.59 -1.79
CA LEU A 108 -4.13 11.55 -1.51
C LEU A 108 -3.47 10.44 -0.71
N HIS A 109 -3.91 10.25 0.53
CA HIS A 109 -3.42 9.20 1.43
C HIS A 109 -4.47 8.10 1.62
N ALA A 110 -4.02 6.85 1.60
CA ALA A 110 -4.90 5.68 1.63
C ALA A 110 -5.25 5.24 3.06
N SER A 111 -5.63 6.18 3.92
CA SER A 111 -6.21 5.95 5.24
C SER A 111 -7.14 7.09 5.65
N LEU A 112 -7.83 6.93 6.78
CA LEU A 112 -8.53 8.01 7.46
C LEU A 112 -7.56 8.74 8.39
N LEU A 113 -6.87 9.78 7.88
CA LEU A 113 -5.98 10.58 8.72
C LEU A 113 -6.73 11.18 9.92
N PRO A 114 -6.12 11.26 11.09
CA PRO A 114 -4.68 11.08 11.40
C PRO A 114 -4.22 9.64 11.59
N GLN A 115 -5.09 8.62 11.48
CA GLN A 115 -4.72 7.23 11.60
C GLN A 115 -3.87 6.74 10.43
N LEU A 116 -2.89 5.86 10.70
CA LEU A 116 -2.07 5.19 9.69
C LEU A 116 -1.26 6.16 8.81
N ARG A 117 -0.74 7.26 9.39
CA ARG A 117 0.30 8.05 8.71
C ARG A 117 1.50 7.18 8.39
N GLY A 118 2.11 7.36 7.21
CA GLY A 118 3.30 6.63 6.78
C GLY A 118 3.19 5.88 5.46
N ALA A 119 4.11 4.94 5.24
CA ALA A 119 4.39 4.41 3.90
C ALA A 119 3.46 3.29 3.42
N ALA A 120 2.75 2.58 4.32
CA ALA A 120 2.00 1.37 3.95
C ALA A 120 0.59 1.31 4.61
N PRO A 121 -0.24 2.38 4.52
CA PRO A 121 -1.50 2.47 5.26
C PRO A 121 -2.48 1.34 4.94
N ILE A 122 -2.57 0.89 3.70
CA ILE A 122 -3.49 -0.18 3.28
C ILE A 122 -3.15 -1.50 3.98
N HIS A 123 -1.87 -1.87 4.00
CA HIS A 123 -1.42 -3.09 4.68
C HIS A 123 -1.68 -3.03 6.18
N TRP A 124 -1.30 -1.91 6.81
CA TRP A 124 -1.43 -1.76 8.26
C TRP A 124 -2.88 -1.63 8.73
N ALA A 125 -3.80 -1.19 7.89
CA ALA A 125 -5.22 -1.25 8.20
C ALA A 125 -5.68 -2.69 8.43
N ILE A 126 -5.26 -3.62 7.58
CA ILE A 126 -5.61 -5.05 7.70
C ILE A 126 -4.79 -5.75 8.79
N ILE A 127 -3.48 -5.51 8.86
CA ILE A 127 -2.60 -6.12 9.87
C ILE A 127 -3.08 -5.78 11.29
N ASN A 128 -3.51 -4.54 11.52
CA ASN A 128 -4.09 -4.12 12.80
C ASN A 128 -5.53 -4.59 13.02
N GLY A 129 -6.12 -5.33 12.08
CA GLY A 129 -7.48 -5.87 12.22
C GLY A 129 -8.58 -4.80 12.22
N LEU A 130 -8.36 -3.66 11.58
CA LEU A 130 -9.37 -2.61 11.49
C LEU A 130 -10.56 -3.08 10.67
N SER A 131 -11.76 -2.71 11.11
CA SER A 131 -13.02 -2.97 10.39
C SER A 131 -13.39 -1.84 9.40
N GLU A 132 -12.71 -0.70 9.50
CA GLU A 132 -12.92 0.47 8.67
C GLU A 132 -11.56 1.14 8.33
N THR A 133 -11.47 1.67 7.14
CA THR A 133 -10.40 2.57 6.69
C THR A 133 -10.97 3.57 5.70
N GLY A 134 -10.16 4.20 4.88
CA GLY A 134 -10.64 5.13 3.86
C GLY A 134 -9.51 5.80 3.11
N VAL A 135 -9.84 6.92 2.51
CA VAL A 135 -8.91 7.79 1.80
C VAL A 135 -9.07 9.23 2.31
N THR A 136 -7.98 9.96 2.32
CA THR A 136 -7.94 11.37 2.77
C THR A 136 -7.18 12.21 1.76
N THR A 137 -7.76 13.34 1.35
CA THR A 137 -7.01 14.41 0.67
C THR A 137 -6.65 15.49 1.68
N PHE A 138 -5.42 15.98 1.62
CA PHE A 138 -4.89 16.97 2.55
C PHE A 138 -3.80 17.83 1.89
N PHE A 139 -3.59 19.04 2.39
CA PHE A 139 -2.46 19.89 1.96
C PHE A 139 -1.15 19.38 2.52
N ILE A 140 -0.11 19.30 1.69
CA ILE A 140 1.24 18.94 2.14
C ILE A 140 1.84 20.08 2.97
N ASN A 141 2.55 19.71 4.03
CA ASN A 141 3.40 20.60 4.83
C ASN A 141 4.76 19.93 5.12
N GLU A 142 5.55 20.50 6.02
CA GLU A 142 6.88 19.99 6.38
C GLU A 142 6.87 18.63 7.08
N LYS A 143 5.74 18.26 7.73
CA LYS A 143 5.60 16.97 8.45
C LYS A 143 4.89 15.94 7.58
N ILE A 144 5.42 14.73 7.56
CA ILE A 144 4.87 13.64 6.75
C ILE A 144 3.41 13.36 7.16
N ASP A 145 2.51 13.41 6.18
CA ASP A 145 1.07 13.11 6.31
C ASP A 145 0.36 13.89 7.43
N PHE A 146 0.81 15.11 7.74
CA PHE A 146 0.32 15.92 8.85
C PHE A 146 -0.40 17.21 8.45
N GLY A 147 -0.48 17.50 7.18
CA GLY A 147 -1.14 18.72 6.70
C GLY A 147 -2.64 18.75 6.93
N ASN A 148 -3.27 19.91 6.71
CA ASN A 148 -4.70 20.08 6.95
C ASN A 148 -5.54 19.23 6.00
N ILE A 149 -6.48 18.48 6.56
CA ILE A 149 -7.40 17.61 5.81
C ILE A 149 -8.40 18.48 5.04
N ILE A 150 -8.64 18.13 3.78
CA ILE A 150 -9.64 18.76 2.93
C ILE A 150 -10.90 17.91 2.91
N GLU A 151 -10.75 16.63 2.58
CA GLU A 151 -11.86 15.71 2.42
C GLU A 151 -11.47 14.28 2.81
N GLN A 152 -12.44 13.49 3.27
CA GLN A 152 -12.24 12.08 3.62
C GLN A 152 -13.39 11.23 3.11
N SER A 153 -13.10 9.99 2.71
CA SER A 153 -14.12 9.01 2.36
C SER A 153 -13.82 7.67 3.02
N LYS A 154 -14.79 7.20 3.80
CA LYS A 154 -14.72 5.95 4.58
C LYS A 154 -15.02 4.72 3.74
N LEU A 155 -14.43 3.59 4.11
CA LEU A 155 -14.62 2.29 3.51
C LEU A 155 -14.57 1.18 4.57
N LYS A 156 -15.54 0.26 4.56
CA LYS A 156 -15.53 -0.93 5.42
C LYS A 156 -14.54 -1.98 4.89
N ILE A 157 -13.83 -2.64 5.80
CA ILE A 157 -12.94 -3.78 5.51
C ILE A 157 -13.67 -5.06 5.90
N ASN A 158 -13.83 -6.00 4.96
CA ASN A 158 -14.43 -7.30 5.25
C ASN A 158 -13.44 -8.18 6.04
N CYS A 159 -13.95 -9.02 6.92
CA CYS A 159 -13.14 -9.84 7.82
C CYS A 159 -12.18 -10.83 7.09
N LYS A 160 -12.50 -11.25 5.86
CA LYS A 160 -11.67 -12.12 5.02
C LYS A 160 -10.91 -11.37 3.92
N GLU A 161 -11.10 -10.06 3.80
CA GLU A 161 -10.51 -9.26 2.73
C GLU A 161 -8.99 -9.16 2.90
N ASN A 162 -8.25 -9.35 1.81
CA ASN A 162 -6.80 -9.15 1.78
C ASN A 162 -6.42 -7.75 1.26
N THR A 163 -5.14 -7.41 1.37
CA THR A 163 -4.63 -6.10 0.94
C THR A 163 -4.82 -5.85 -0.55
N GLY A 164 -4.71 -6.86 -1.40
CA GLY A 164 -4.93 -6.67 -2.84
C GLY A 164 -6.36 -6.24 -3.16
N GLN A 165 -7.34 -6.86 -2.52
CA GLN A 165 -8.76 -6.51 -2.67
C GLN A 165 -9.06 -5.11 -2.11
N LEU A 166 -8.53 -4.80 -0.91
CA LEU A 166 -8.69 -3.48 -0.30
C LEU A 166 -8.03 -2.37 -1.14
N TYR A 167 -6.87 -2.67 -1.73
CA TYR A 167 -6.13 -1.76 -2.61
C TYR A 167 -6.99 -1.30 -3.80
N GLU A 168 -7.65 -2.22 -4.50
CA GLU A 168 -8.50 -1.88 -5.64
C GLU A 168 -9.71 -1.01 -5.23
N LYS A 169 -10.32 -1.31 -4.10
CA LYS A 169 -11.42 -0.50 -3.56
C LYS A 169 -10.97 0.91 -3.19
N LEU A 170 -9.80 1.04 -2.52
CA LEU A 170 -9.26 2.34 -2.12
C LEU A 170 -8.75 3.14 -3.32
N LYS A 171 -8.21 2.49 -4.36
CA LYS A 171 -7.82 3.13 -5.62
C LYS A 171 -9.04 3.81 -6.27
N SER A 172 -10.13 3.09 -6.45
CA SER A 172 -11.37 3.64 -7.01
C SER A 172 -11.96 4.75 -6.12
N ARG A 173 -12.04 4.53 -4.81
CA ARG A 173 -12.56 5.52 -3.85
C ARG A 173 -11.70 6.79 -3.82
N GLY A 174 -10.38 6.65 -3.84
CA GLY A 174 -9.42 7.74 -3.84
C GLY A 174 -9.47 8.58 -5.11
N SER A 175 -9.63 7.94 -6.26
CA SER A 175 -9.78 8.65 -7.55
C SER A 175 -11.02 9.55 -7.56
N ASN A 176 -12.16 9.05 -7.08
CA ASN A 176 -13.38 9.83 -6.96
C ASN A 176 -13.24 10.99 -5.95
N LEU A 177 -12.62 10.72 -4.78
CA LEU A 177 -12.40 11.74 -3.75
C LEU A 177 -11.51 12.87 -4.28
N LEU A 178 -10.46 12.53 -5.05
CA LEU A 178 -9.53 13.50 -5.60
C LEU A 178 -10.23 14.47 -6.57
N VAL A 179 -11.11 13.97 -7.45
CA VAL A 179 -11.91 14.81 -8.34
C VAL A 179 -12.87 15.71 -7.56
N SER A 180 -13.50 15.18 -6.51
CA SER A 180 -14.37 15.97 -5.59
C SER A 180 -13.57 17.09 -4.93
N THR A 181 -12.41 16.75 -4.36
CA THR A 181 -11.50 17.71 -3.70
C THR A 181 -11.08 18.84 -4.63
N LEU A 182 -10.74 18.55 -5.89
CA LEU A 182 -10.35 19.58 -6.85
C LEU A 182 -11.51 20.53 -7.20
N LYS A 183 -12.74 20.02 -7.29
CA LYS A 183 -13.95 20.88 -7.47
C LYS A 183 -14.14 21.84 -6.29
N ILE A 184 -13.88 21.36 -5.06
CA ILE A 184 -13.97 22.18 -3.84
C ILE A 184 -12.89 23.28 -3.87
N ILE A 185 -11.64 22.91 -4.23
CA ILE A 185 -10.51 23.88 -4.32
C ILE A 185 -10.75 24.91 -5.44
N GLU A 186 -11.30 24.47 -6.57
CA GLU A 186 -11.66 25.38 -7.68
C GLU A 186 -12.60 26.49 -7.24
N LYS A 187 -13.59 26.17 -6.40
CA LYS A 187 -14.59 27.12 -5.90
C LYS A 187 -14.08 28.00 -4.77
N ASN A 188 -12.90 27.73 -4.20
CA ASN A 188 -12.37 28.35 -2.97
C ASN A 188 -13.33 28.27 -1.77
N ASP A 189 -14.24 27.30 -1.76
CA ASP A 189 -15.28 27.15 -0.75
C ASP A 189 -15.02 25.87 0.08
N PHE A 190 -13.99 25.93 0.92
CA PHE A 190 -13.71 24.84 1.84
C PHE A 190 -13.05 25.31 3.13
N LYS A 191 -13.36 24.57 4.21
CA LYS A 191 -12.65 24.70 5.48
C LYS A 191 -11.75 23.48 5.67
N SER A 192 -10.46 23.67 5.63
CA SER A 192 -9.54 22.58 5.95
C SER A 192 -9.54 22.29 7.46
N ILE A 193 -9.45 21.00 7.81
CA ILE A 193 -9.47 20.54 9.20
C ILE A 193 -8.02 20.27 9.64
N LYS A 194 -7.57 20.95 10.70
CA LYS A 194 -6.26 20.71 11.29
C LYS A 194 -6.22 19.32 11.94
N GLN A 195 -5.19 18.55 11.61
CA GLN A 195 -4.99 17.26 12.26
C GLN A 195 -4.51 17.45 13.71
N THR A 196 -5.08 16.69 14.62
CA THR A 196 -4.65 16.62 16.01
C THR A 196 -3.78 15.40 16.27
N ASN A 197 -2.87 15.49 17.23
CA ASN A 197 -2.19 14.33 17.77
C ASN A 197 -3.03 13.76 18.91
N SER A 198 -3.31 12.45 18.88
CA SER A 198 -3.80 11.71 20.02
C SER A 198 -2.78 10.62 20.36
N GLU A 199 -2.69 10.23 21.63
CA GLU A 199 -1.76 9.20 22.09
C GLU A 199 -2.06 7.79 21.51
N LYS A 200 -3.23 7.59 20.91
CA LYS A 200 -3.70 6.30 20.37
C LYS A 200 -3.63 6.21 18.83
N LEU A 201 -2.75 6.98 18.18
CA LEU A 201 -2.62 6.90 16.72
C LEU A 201 -1.82 5.67 16.30
N LEU A 202 -2.42 4.86 15.44
CA LEU A 202 -1.72 3.82 14.71
C LEU A 202 -0.87 4.47 13.61
N ILE A 203 0.34 3.98 13.43
CA ILE A 203 1.26 4.38 12.35
C ILE A 203 1.36 3.29 11.30
N ALA A 204 1.74 3.66 10.07
CA ALA A 204 1.90 2.75 8.95
C ALA A 204 3.35 2.72 8.45
N PRO A 205 4.29 2.15 9.19
CA PRO A 205 5.69 2.14 8.80
C PRO A 205 5.91 1.36 7.50
N LYS A 206 7.03 1.66 6.84
CA LYS A 206 7.44 0.93 5.64
C LYS A 206 7.59 -0.56 5.93
N LEU A 207 7.03 -1.39 5.06
CA LEU A 207 7.20 -2.84 5.13
C LEU A 207 8.66 -3.22 4.84
N ASN A 208 9.18 -4.13 5.64
CA ASN A 208 10.52 -4.66 5.53
C ASN A 208 10.55 -6.14 5.94
N LYS A 209 11.72 -6.78 5.81
CA LYS A 209 11.84 -8.20 6.10
C LYS A 209 11.46 -8.56 7.54
N ASN A 210 11.71 -7.68 8.51
CA ASN A 210 11.43 -7.99 9.91
C ASN A 210 9.93 -7.93 10.23
N ASN A 211 9.22 -6.88 9.80
CA ASN A 211 7.79 -6.70 10.10
C ASN A 211 6.85 -7.48 9.17
N THR A 212 7.39 -8.26 8.22
CA THR A 212 6.64 -9.20 7.38
C THR A 212 6.87 -10.66 7.77
N ARG A 213 7.72 -10.92 8.76
CA ARG A 213 7.95 -12.26 9.33
C ARG A 213 6.81 -12.62 10.28
N ILE A 214 6.35 -13.86 10.19
CA ILE A 214 5.37 -14.41 11.12
C ILE A 214 6.08 -14.71 12.45
N ASP A 215 5.53 -14.16 13.53
CA ASP A 215 5.90 -14.54 14.90
C ASP A 215 4.80 -15.47 15.44
N TRP A 216 5.14 -16.75 15.59
CA TRP A 216 4.21 -17.78 16.03
C TRP A 216 3.80 -17.66 17.52
N LYS A 217 4.39 -16.73 18.27
CA LYS A 217 3.98 -16.38 19.64
C LYS A 217 2.72 -15.50 19.68
N ASN A 218 2.36 -14.88 18.54
CA ASN A 218 1.17 -14.07 18.44
C ASN A 218 -0.10 -14.93 18.35
N SER A 219 -1.27 -14.32 18.59
CA SER A 219 -2.56 -14.98 18.42
C SER A 219 -2.79 -15.41 16.97
N GLY A 220 -3.53 -16.50 16.77
CA GLY A 220 -3.90 -16.95 15.44
C GLY A 220 -4.65 -15.88 14.65
N GLN A 221 -5.47 -15.06 15.32
CA GLN A 221 -6.12 -13.90 14.69
C GLN A 221 -5.12 -12.85 14.22
N SER A 222 -4.09 -12.54 15.02
CA SER A 222 -3.04 -11.58 14.62
C SER A 222 -2.21 -12.12 13.45
N ILE A 223 -1.87 -13.41 13.46
CA ILE A 223 -1.16 -14.06 12.36
C ILE A 223 -2.03 -14.10 11.09
N PHE A 224 -3.32 -14.43 11.22
CA PHE A 224 -4.28 -14.37 10.12
C PHE A 224 -4.33 -12.97 9.50
N ASN A 225 -4.42 -11.91 10.34
CA ASN A 225 -4.42 -10.53 9.88
C ASN A 225 -3.10 -10.15 9.19
N LEU A 226 -1.96 -10.60 9.70
CA LEU A 226 -0.65 -10.38 9.08
C LEU A 226 -0.59 -11.02 7.68
N ILE A 227 -1.03 -12.28 7.54
CA ILE A 227 -1.02 -13.00 6.27
C ILE A 227 -1.90 -12.30 5.25
N ARG A 228 -3.17 -12.04 5.55
CA ARG A 228 -4.07 -11.35 4.61
C ARG A 228 -3.67 -9.89 4.37
N GLY A 229 -3.08 -9.23 5.37
CA GLY A 229 -2.57 -7.87 5.29
C GLY A 229 -1.30 -7.74 4.44
N LEU A 230 -0.60 -8.84 4.17
CA LEU A 230 0.58 -8.89 3.30
C LEU A 230 0.32 -9.60 1.96
N SER A 231 -0.88 -10.11 1.74
CA SER A 231 -1.27 -10.79 0.50
C SER A 231 -1.89 -9.83 -0.51
N PRO A 232 -1.55 -9.91 -1.81
CA PRO A 232 -0.64 -10.87 -2.44
C PRO A 232 0.84 -10.49 -2.35
N TYR A 233 1.19 -9.28 -1.95
CA TYR A 233 2.57 -8.78 -1.87
C TYR A 233 2.74 -7.86 -0.66
N PRO A 234 3.89 -7.91 0.05
CA PRO A 234 5.10 -8.72 -0.19
C PRO A 234 4.99 -10.18 0.25
N SER A 235 3.91 -10.62 0.85
CA SER A 235 3.62 -11.87 1.53
C SER A 235 4.19 -11.97 2.95
N ALA A 236 3.44 -12.63 3.84
CA ALA A 236 3.96 -13.07 5.13
C ALA A 236 4.90 -14.26 4.92
N TRP A 237 5.94 -14.33 5.72
CA TRP A 237 6.94 -15.39 5.61
C TRP A 237 7.40 -15.89 6.97
N THR A 238 7.85 -17.13 6.98
CA THR A 238 8.43 -17.81 8.13
C THR A 238 9.59 -18.70 7.67
N LYS A 239 10.28 -19.34 8.58
CA LYS A 239 11.33 -20.30 8.28
C LYS A 239 11.01 -21.65 8.91
N ASP A 240 11.41 -22.71 8.25
CA ASP A 240 11.51 -24.03 8.85
C ASP A 240 12.71 -24.06 9.82
N GLU A 241 12.49 -24.47 11.05
CA GLU A 241 13.55 -24.48 12.08
C GLU A 241 14.74 -25.39 11.71
N LYS A 242 14.47 -26.52 11.07
CA LYS A 242 15.50 -27.51 10.72
C LYS A 242 16.30 -27.15 9.48
N SER A 243 15.61 -26.82 8.38
CA SER A 243 16.26 -26.55 7.09
C SER A 243 16.61 -25.08 6.88
N ASN A 244 16.12 -24.17 7.72
CA ASN A 244 16.24 -22.71 7.61
C ASN A 244 15.71 -22.13 6.29
N LYS A 245 14.93 -22.92 5.53
CA LYS A 245 14.31 -22.49 4.26
C LYS A 245 13.11 -21.61 4.51
N ILE A 246 12.89 -20.65 3.62
CA ILE A 246 11.76 -19.72 3.71
C ILE A 246 10.49 -20.39 3.16
N LEU A 247 9.42 -20.24 3.94
CA LEU A 247 8.05 -20.53 3.55
C LEU A 247 7.26 -19.22 3.54
N LYS A 248 6.63 -18.89 2.43
CA LYS A 248 5.68 -17.79 2.32
C LYS A 248 4.27 -18.32 2.37
N ILE A 249 3.39 -17.60 3.09
CA ILE A 249 1.98 -17.97 3.25
C ILE A 249 1.15 -16.81 2.71
N PHE A 250 0.17 -17.12 1.84
CA PHE A 250 -0.63 -16.12 1.15
C PHE A 250 -2.09 -16.13 1.57
N GLU A 251 -2.62 -17.32 1.86
CA GLU A 251 -4.01 -17.47 2.22
C GLU A 251 -4.20 -18.58 3.27
N VAL A 252 -4.98 -18.28 4.29
CA VAL A 252 -5.29 -19.19 5.39
C VAL A 252 -6.72 -18.96 5.90
N ILE A 253 -7.28 -19.98 6.59
CA ILE A 253 -8.47 -19.84 7.41
C ILE A 253 -8.05 -20.02 8.86
N PHE A 254 -8.42 -19.10 9.74
CA PHE A 254 -8.18 -19.24 11.16
C PHE A 254 -9.34 -19.97 11.85
N HIS A 255 -9.01 -21.06 12.54
CA HIS A 255 -9.92 -21.82 13.39
C HIS A 255 -9.51 -21.64 14.84
N LYS A 256 -10.36 -20.97 15.62
CA LYS A 256 -10.14 -20.75 17.06
C LYS A 256 -10.51 -22.00 17.83
N GLU A 257 -9.61 -22.48 18.71
CA GLU A 257 -9.83 -23.63 19.62
C GLU A 257 -9.40 -23.29 21.04
N LYS A 258 -10.21 -23.70 22.05
CA LYS A 258 -9.97 -23.34 23.45
C LYS A 258 -8.78 -24.04 24.12
N ASN A 259 -8.22 -25.10 23.53
CA ASN A 259 -7.23 -25.98 24.17
C ASN A 259 -5.96 -26.20 23.33
N SER A 260 -5.53 -25.21 22.55
CA SER A 260 -4.27 -25.33 21.84
C SER A 260 -3.09 -25.21 22.83
N LYS A 261 -2.15 -26.13 22.74
CA LYS A 261 -0.96 -26.12 23.60
C LYS A 261 0.04 -25.11 23.06
N GLU A 262 0.32 -24.06 23.82
CA GLU A 262 1.24 -22.96 23.45
C GLU A 262 2.60 -23.49 22.96
N ASN A 263 3.09 -24.59 23.55
CA ASN A 263 4.36 -25.22 23.18
C ASN A 263 4.39 -25.81 21.77
N LEU A 264 3.24 -25.91 21.07
CA LEU A 264 3.14 -26.46 19.72
C LEU A 264 2.98 -25.38 18.64
N SER A 265 2.96 -24.08 19.00
CA SER A 265 2.82 -23.01 18.03
C SER A 265 3.90 -23.07 16.95
N GLY A 266 3.48 -22.91 15.67
CA GLY A 266 4.36 -23.08 14.50
C GLY A 266 4.49 -24.55 14.01
N THR A 267 3.93 -25.54 14.72
CA THR A 267 3.97 -26.93 14.25
C THR A 267 3.06 -27.12 13.05
N ILE A 268 3.58 -27.78 12.00
CA ILE A 268 2.83 -28.14 10.79
C ILE A 268 2.26 -29.56 10.95
N ILE A 269 0.98 -29.70 10.64
CA ILE A 269 0.29 -30.98 10.59
C ILE A 269 -0.34 -31.13 9.19
N ILE A 270 0.06 -32.16 8.46
CA ILE A 270 -0.54 -32.55 7.17
C ILE A 270 -1.31 -33.81 7.38
N LYS A 271 -2.64 -33.74 7.30
CA LYS A 271 -3.55 -34.91 7.48
C LYS A 271 -4.84 -34.64 6.69
N ASN A 272 -5.42 -35.72 6.15
CA ASN A 272 -6.69 -35.66 5.42
C ASN A 272 -6.71 -34.58 4.31
N ASN A 273 -5.67 -34.51 3.51
CA ASN A 273 -5.51 -33.51 2.46
C ASN A 273 -5.64 -32.03 2.95
N THR A 274 -5.29 -31.76 4.19
CA THR A 274 -5.23 -30.39 4.73
C THR A 274 -3.86 -30.09 5.32
N ILE A 275 -3.47 -28.84 5.31
CA ILE A 275 -2.25 -28.33 5.96
C ILE A 275 -2.69 -27.41 7.09
N LYS A 276 -2.39 -27.81 8.32
CA LYS A 276 -2.68 -27.02 9.52
C LYS A 276 -1.39 -26.54 10.16
N ILE A 277 -1.34 -25.30 10.61
CA ILE A 277 -0.25 -24.77 11.42
C ILE A 277 -0.83 -24.32 12.75
N ILE A 278 -0.31 -24.90 13.83
CA ILE A 278 -0.82 -24.69 15.18
C ILE A 278 -0.49 -23.27 15.65
N THR A 279 -1.43 -22.61 16.30
CA THR A 279 -1.27 -21.38 17.06
C THR A 279 -1.64 -21.64 18.51
N TYR A 280 -1.29 -20.76 19.45
CA TYR A 280 -1.59 -21.04 20.87
C TYR A 280 -3.11 -21.02 21.17
N ASP A 281 -3.93 -20.41 20.32
CA ASP A 281 -5.38 -20.24 20.47
C ASP A 281 -6.21 -20.91 19.36
N GLY A 282 -5.57 -21.85 18.61
CA GLY A 282 -6.23 -22.57 17.51
C GLY A 282 -5.26 -23.10 16.46
N PHE A 283 -5.67 -23.04 15.20
CA PHE A 283 -4.81 -23.36 14.06
C PHE A 283 -5.17 -22.55 12.82
N LEU A 284 -4.19 -22.41 11.94
CA LEU A 284 -4.36 -21.86 10.60
C LEU A 284 -4.41 -23.00 9.59
N GLU A 285 -5.50 -23.12 8.86
CA GLU A 285 -5.61 -23.98 7.69
C GLU A 285 -5.03 -23.24 6.49
N VAL A 286 -3.96 -23.76 5.89
CA VAL A 286 -3.25 -23.13 4.79
C VAL A 286 -3.92 -23.48 3.49
N LEU A 287 -4.28 -22.45 2.71
CA LEU A 287 -4.89 -22.60 1.38
C LEU A 287 -3.88 -22.36 0.27
N GLU A 288 -2.92 -21.44 0.48
CA GLU A 288 -1.97 -21.06 -0.54
C GLU A 288 -0.61 -20.66 0.06
N LEU A 289 0.46 -21.20 -0.52
CA LEU A 289 1.81 -21.07 -0.01
C LEU A 289 2.86 -21.05 -1.13
N GLN A 290 4.11 -20.73 -0.77
CA GLN A 290 5.25 -20.79 -1.65
C GLN A 290 6.50 -21.24 -0.90
N LEU A 291 7.12 -22.33 -1.33
CA LEU A 291 8.44 -22.74 -0.89
C LEU A 291 9.54 -21.89 -1.52
N GLU A 292 10.64 -21.74 -0.81
CA GLU A 292 11.83 -21.08 -1.35
C GLU A 292 12.27 -21.69 -2.70
N GLY A 293 12.47 -20.84 -3.70
CA GLY A 293 12.86 -21.24 -5.05
C GLY A 293 11.76 -21.87 -5.91
N LYS A 294 10.50 -21.96 -5.40
CA LYS A 294 9.36 -22.50 -6.12
C LYS A 294 8.34 -21.39 -6.47
N LYS A 295 7.38 -21.69 -7.35
CA LYS A 295 6.22 -20.83 -7.61
C LYS A 295 5.20 -20.92 -6.47
N ARG A 296 4.35 -19.92 -6.37
CA ARG A 296 3.16 -19.92 -5.51
C ARG A 296 2.23 -21.05 -5.96
N MET A 297 1.63 -21.78 -5.02
CA MET A 297 0.81 -22.96 -5.28
C MET A 297 -0.28 -23.13 -4.21
N SER A 298 -1.34 -23.82 -4.57
CA SER A 298 -2.39 -24.25 -3.64
C SER A 298 -1.88 -25.33 -2.69
N TYR A 299 -2.57 -25.53 -1.57
CA TYR A 299 -2.27 -26.60 -0.62
C TYR A 299 -2.37 -27.99 -1.26
N LEU A 300 -3.32 -28.21 -2.21
CA LEU A 300 -3.45 -29.48 -2.94
C LEU A 300 -2.25 -29.76 -3.85
N GLU A 301 -1.81 -28.76 -4.63
CA GLU A 301 -0.60 -28.88 -5.45
C GLU A 301 0.62 -29.17 -4.58
N PHE A 302 0.68 -28.54 -3.40
CA PHE A 302 1.75 -28.78 -2.44
C PHE A 302 1.74 -30.23 -1.91
N ILE A 303 0.61 -30.73 -1.41
CA ILE A 303 0.48 -32.10 -0.87
C ILE A 303 0.83 -33.15 -1.93
N ASN A 304 0.34 -32.99 -3.15
CA ASN A 304 0.59 -33.90 -4.26
C ASN A 304 2.03 -33.89 -4.74
N GLY A 305 2.66 -32.71 -4.79
CA GLY A 305 4.02 -32.54 -5.30
C GLY A 305 5.13 -32.76 -4.28
N TYR A 306 4.83 -32.73 -2.98
CA TYR A 306 5.82 -32.78 -1.90
C TYR A 306 5.50 -33.82 -0.85
N LYS A 307 5.23 -35.08 -1.27
CA LYS A 307 4.88 -36.21 -0.39
C LYS A 307 5.86 -36.49 0.75
N ASN A 308 7.14 -36.12 0.57
CA ASN A 308 8.22 -36.26 1.56
C ASN A 308 8.56 -34.94 2.24
N PHE A 309 7.59 -34.04 2.40
CA PHE A 309 7.81 -32.78 3.08
C PHE A 309 7.99 -32.98 4.59
N HIS A 310 9.13 -32.56 5.12
CA HIS A 310 9.55 -32.83 6.49
C HIS A 310 9.64 -31.57 7.37
N TYR A 311 8.93 -30.49 7.04
CA TYR A 311 8.85 -29.36 7.95
C TYR A 311 8.00 -29.76 9.14
N GLN A 312 8.59 -29.69 10.31
CA GLN A 312 7.90 -30.04 11.55
C GLN A 312 7.48 -28.80 12.33
N ARG A 313 8.33 -27.77 12.31
CA ARG A 313 8.11 -26.54 13.06
C ARG A 313 8.66 -25.32 12.34
N LEU A 314 7.94 -24.23 12.46
CA LEU A 314 8.24 -22.92 11.86
C LEU A 314 8.67 -21.91 12.93
N SER A 315 9.60 -21.04 12.58
CA SER A 315 10.13 -19.97 13.46
C SER A 315 10.12 -18.59 12.78
#